data_c37bac6bca6cfd224e2bceabe34b8d7b
#
_entry.id   c37bac6bca6cfd224e2bceabe34b8d7b
#
_cell.length_a   1.000
_cell.length_b   1.000
_cell.length_c   1.000
_cell.angle_alpha   90.00
_cell.angle_beta   90.00
_cell.angle_gamma   90.00
#
_symmetry.space_group_name_H-M   'P 1'
#
loop_
_entity.id
_entity.type
_entity.pdbx_description
1 polymer ?
#
loop_
_entity_poly.entity_id
_entity_poly.type
_entity_poly.pdbx_seq_one_letter_code
_entity_poly.pdbx_strand_id
1 'polypeptide(L)'
;MGAPLRVHADTTGDWSEEACRTVAYELTSSLDLGEHRNALVDTMVWIHMVAADLGERVRAWTGRQYHPSPQHLLSLLHSFSAIVREQHEQHEDQQRFRLMGLDKLRATVEQIEEMQSLLSTKRKRLEDANSEANDRLHCMVE
;
A
#
# COMPACT_ATOMS: atom_id res chain seq x y z
N MET A 1 -21.21 21.72 12.36
CA MET A 1 -21.01 21.43 13.80
C MET A 1 -21.85 20.21 14.12
N GLY A 2 -21.28 19.02 13.97
CA GLY A 2 -21.91 17.73 14.27
C GLY A 2 -21.60 17.38 15.71
N ALA A 3 -22.63 17.18 16.52
CA ALA A 3 -22.51 16.74 17.90
C ALA A 3 -21.91 15.33 17.94
N PRO A 4 -20.97 15.02 18.85
CA PRO A 4 -20.46 13.67 19.00
C PRO A 4 -21.59 12.77 19.52
N LEU A 5 -21.92 11.73 18.76
CA LEU A 5 -22.76 10.63 19.20
C LEU A 5 -22.10 10.01 20.43
N ARG A 6 -22.64 10.35 21.62
CA ARG A 6 -22.35 9.61 22.86
C ARG A 6 -23.02 8.25 22.73
N VAL A 7 -22.27 7.26 22.25
CA VAL A 7 -22.65 5.87 22.40
C VAL A 7 -22.51 5.55 23.90
N HIS A 8 -23.62 5.57 24.62
CA HIS A 8 -23.69 4.97 25.94
C HIS A 8 -23.48 3.45 25.72
N ALA A 9 -22.26 3.01 25.89
CA ALA A 9 -21.94 1.58 25.93
C ALA A 9 -22.44 1.03 27.26
N ASP A 10 -23.66 0.53 27.27
CA ASP A 10 -24.05 -0.48 28.25
C ASP A 10 -23.23 -1.73 27.92
N THR A 11 -22.17 -1.94 28.67
CA THR A 11 -21.15 -2.98 28.44
C THR A 11 -21.63 -4.40 28.77
N THR A 12 -22.91 -4.62 29.01
CA THR A 12 -23.49 -5.89 29.44
C THR A 12 -24.59 -6.45 28.52
N GLY A 13 -24.93 -5.77 27.42
CA GLY A 13 -25.96 -6.21 26.48
C GLY A 13 -25.34 -6.57 25.12
N ASP A 14 -25.88 -7.60 24.47
CA ASP A 14 -25.60 -7.93 23.09
C ASP A 14 -26.01 -6.78 22.18
N TRP A 15 -25.12 -6.36 21.33
CA TRP A 15 -25.47 -5.36 20.33
C TRP A 15 -26.35 -5.97 19.25
N SER A 16 -27.41 -5.25 18.86
CA SER A 16 -28.17 -5.64 17.69
C SER A 16 -27.29 -5.64 16.44
N GLU A 17 -27.68 -6.42 15.45
CA GLU A 17 -26.98 -6.43 14.14
C GLU A 17 -26.84 -5.03 13.54
N GLU A 18 -27.90 -4.20 13.64
CA GLU A 18 -27.85 -2.81 13.17
C GLU A 18 -26.85 -1.94 13.93
N ALA A 19 -26.75 -2.11 15.24
CA ALA A 19 -25.77 -1.39 16.05
C ALA A 19 -24.34 -1.81 15.67
N CYS A 20 -24.08 -3.12 15.51
CA CYS A 20 -22.81 -3.64 15.02
C CYS A 20 -22.45 -3.06 13.65
N ARG A 21 -23.41 -2.99 12.71
CA ARG A 21 -23.22 -2.46 11.36
C ARG A 21 -22.89 -0.97 11.38
N THR A 22 -23.61 -0.18 12.18
CA THR A 22 -23.38 1.26 12.32
C THR A 22 -21.98 1.54 12.86
N VAL A 23 -21.59 0.86 13.93
CA VAL A 23 -20.26 1.02 14.53
C VAL A 23 -19.16 0.56 13.58
N ALA A 24 -19.33 -0.56 12.89
CA ALA A 24 -18.37 -1.04 11.90
C ALA A 24 -18.21 -0.06 10.74
N TYR A 25 -19.30 0.54 10.27
CA TYR A 25 -19.27 1.54 9.21
C TYR A 25 -18.51 2.80 9.63
N GLU A 26 -18.76 3.30 10.83
CA GLU A 26 -18.07 4.48 11.37
C GLU A 26 -16.57 4.23 11.57
N LEU A 27 -16.20 3.10 12.15
CA LEU A 27 -14.79 2.77 12.38
C LEU A 27 -13.99 2.53 11.09
N THR A 28 -14.65 2.07 10.05
CA THR A 28 -14.02 1.89 8.73
C THR A 28 -14.10 3.14 7.84
N SER A 29 -14.76 4.21 8.29
CA SER A 29 -14.93 5.45 7.51
C SER A 29 -13.60 6.12 7.15
N SER A 30 -12.59 5.98 8.00
CA SER A 30 -11.24 6.53 7.79
C SER A 30 -10.37 5.73 6.80
N LEU A 31 -10.84 4.57 6.33
CA LEU A 31 -10.12 3.73 5.38
C LEU A 31 -10.63 4.01 3.97
N ASP A 32 -9.70 4.11 3.02
CA ASP A 32 -10.05 4.21 1.60
C ASP A 32 -10.37 2.82 1.03
N LEU A 33 -11.60 2.38 1.24
CA LEU A 33 -12.10 1.06 0.80
C LEU A 33 -12.97 1.15 -0.45
N GLY A 34 -13.22 2.35 -0.95
CA GLY A 34 -14.05 2.58 -2.12
C GLY A 34 -15.40 1.87 -2.04
N GLU A 35 -15.77 1.15 -3.11
CA GLU A 35 -17.04 0.43 -3.23
C GLU A 35 -17.12 -0.82 -2.32
N HIS A 36 -15.99 -1.31 -1.82
CA HIS A 36 -15.94 -2.55 -1.03
C HIS A 36 -16.30 -2.35 0.45
N ARG A 37 -16.47 -1.11 0.91
CA ARG A 37 -16.76 -0.81 2.32
C ARG A 37 -17.99 -1.53 2.84
N ASN A 38 -19.09 -1.48 2.11
CA ASN A 38 -20.35 -2.10 2.54
C ASN A 38 -20.21 -3.62 2.66
N ALA A 39 -19.60 -4.26 1.66
CA ALA A 39 -19.37 -5.70 1.67
C ALA A 39 -18.45 -6.12 2.83
N LEU A 40 -17.45 -5.30 3.16
CA LEU A 40 -16.57 -5.53 4.28
C LEU A 40 -17.30 -5.43 5.61
N VAL A 41 -18.08 -4.35 5.80
CA VAL A 41 -18.88 -4.15 7.02
C VAL A 41 -19.84 -5.31 7.22
N ASP A 42 -20.56 -5.71 6.19
CA ASP A 42 -21.49 -6.84 6.23
C ASP A 42 -20.77 -8.14 6.60
N THR A 43 -19.57 -8.37 6.06
CA THR A 43 -18.77 -9.55 6.36
C THR A 43 -18.30 -9.56 7.83
N MET A 44 -17.82 -8.43 8.34
CA MET A 44 -17.35 -8.33 9.74
C MET A 44 -18.49 -8.53 10.73
N VAL A 45 -19.64 -7.95 10.46
CA VAL A 45 -20.85 -8.15 11.27
C VAL A 45 -21.32 -9.60 11.21
N TRP A 46 -21.34 -10.18 10.01
CA TRP A 46 -21.68 -11.60 9.84
C TRP A 46 -20.76 -12.54 10.63
N ILE A 47 -19.43 -12.30 10.57
CA ILE A 47 -18.47 -13.07 11.36
C ILE A 47 -18.79 -12.99 12.87
N HIS A 48 -19.10 -11.80 13.36
CA HIS A 48 -19.45 -11.61 14.78
C HIS A 48 -20.73 -12.35 15.16
N MET A 49 -21.77 -12.28 14.32
CA MET A 49 -23.04 -12.95 14.54
C MET A 49 -22.91 -14.49 14.50
N VAL A 50 -22.13 -15.01 13.54
CA VAL A 50 -21.84 -16.45 13.47
C VAL A 50 -21.02 -16.92 14.67
N ALA A 51 -20.07 -16.12 15.15
CA ALA A 51 -19.31 -16.44 16.36
C ALA A 51 -20.22 -16.49 17.59
N ALA A 52 -21.23 -15.62 17.67
CA ALA A 52 -22.23 -15.65 18.75
C ALA A 52 -23.10 -16.93 18.72
N ASP A 53 -23.60 -17.30 17.54
CA ASP A 53 -24.37 -18.54 17.34
C ASP A 53 -23.55 -19.80 17.72
N LEU A 54 -22.30 -19.83 17.23
CA LEU A 54 -21.39 -20.93 17.61
C LEU A 54 -21.11 -20.99 19.11
N GLY A 55 -20.95 -19.84 19.75
CA GLY A 55 -20.76 -19.75 21.20
C GLY A 55 -21.94 -20.35 21.97
N GLU A 56 -23.18 -20.06 21.57
CA GLU A 56 -24.38 -20.66 22.15
C GLU A 56 -24.44 -22.18 21.95
N ARG A 57 -24.09 -22.67 20.79
CA ARG A 57 -24.02 -24.11 20.49
C ARG A 57 -22.96 -24.80 21.34
N VAL A 58 -21.78 -24.22 21.50
CA VAL A 58 -20.70 -24.74 22.35
C VAL A 58 -21.15 -24.76 23.81
N ARG A 59 -21.87 -23.72 24.26
CA ARG A 59 -22.45 -23.68 25.62
C ARG A 59 -23.41 -24.84 25.83
N ALA A 60 -24.28 -25.11 24.88
CA ALA A 60 -25.24 -26.21 24.98
C ALA A 60 -24.55 -27.59 25.09
N TRP A 61 -23.39 -27.77 24.50
CA TRP A 61 -22.64 -29.02 24.49
C TRP A 61 -21.71 -29.20 25.68
N THR A 62 -21.01 -28.11 26.07
CA THR A 62 -19.92 -28.16 27.05
C THR A 62 -20.29 -27.60 28.43
N GLY A 63 -21.43 -26.89 28.53
CA GLY A 63 -21.82 -26.13 29.72
C GLY A 63 -20.95 -24.89 30.01
N ARG A 64 -19.97 -24.61 29.17
CA ARG A 64 -19.09 -23.42 29.31
C ARG A 64 -19.69 -22.24 28.57
N GLN A 65 -19.76 -21.09 29.26
CA GLN A 65 -20.16 -19.84 28.62
C GLN A 65 -19.03 -19.32 27.75
N TYR A 66 -19.26 -19.27 26.46
CA TYR A 66 -18.46 -18.54 25.51
C TYR A 66 -19.39 -17.63 24.70
N HIS A 67 -19.32 -16.35 24.98
CA HIS A 67 -20.14 -15.37 24.29
C HIS A 67 -19.23 -14.26 23.78
N PRO A 68 -19.15 -14.05 22.46
CA PRO A 68 -18.36 -12.95 21.90
C PRO A 68 -19.02 -11.62 22.28
N SER A 69 -18.30 -10.83 23.07
CA SER A 69 -18.77 -9.50 23.46
C SER A 69 -18.57 -8.50 22.30
N PRO A 70 -19.29 -7.36 22.31
CA PRO A 70 -19.05 -6.27 21.35
C PRO A 70 -17.59 -5.82 21.27
N GLN A 71 -16.82 -5.99 22.34
CA GLN A 71 -15.40 -5.67 22.37
C GLN A 71 -14.57 -6.56 21.42
N HIS A 72 -14.99 -7.79 21.15
CA HIS A 72 -14.33 -8.64 20.16
C HIS A 72 -14.54 -8.11 18.74
N LEU A 73 -15.73 -7.60 18.42
CA LEU A 73 -15.99 -6.91 17.16
C LEU A 73 -15.12 -5.67 17.01
N LEU A 74 -15.03 -4.83 18.04
CA LEU A 74 -14.18 -3.64 18.04
C LEU A 74 -12.71 -4.02 17.85
N SER A 75 -12.22 -5.03 18.53
CA SER A 75 -10.85 -5.52 18.38
C SER A 75 -10.58 -6.03 16.96
N LEU A 76 -11.53 -6.74 16.36
CA LEU A 76 -11.46 -7.22 14.99
C LEU A 76 -11.36 -6.04 14.01
N LEU A 77 -12.22 -5.03 14.14
CA LEU A 77 -12.24 -3.84 13.31
C LEU A 77 -10.96 -3.01 13.45
N HIS A 78 -10.45 -2.85 14.67
CA HIS A 78 -9.18 -2.14 14.91
C HIS A 78 -8.00 -2.88 14.31
N SER A 79 -7.92 -4.20 14.51
CA SER A 79 -6.84 -5.01 13.94
C SER A 79 -6.87 -4.98 12.41
N PHE A 80 -8.06 -5.10 11.82
CA PHE A 80 -8.24 -4.99 10.38
C PHE A 80 -7.80 -3.61 9.87
N SER A 81 -8.24 -2.53 10.53
CA SER A 81 -7.87 -1.17 10.15
C SER A 81 -6.36 -0.93 10.22
N ALA A 82 -5.70 -1.50 11.24
CA ALA A 82 -4.24 -1.42 11.38
C ALA A 82 -3.53 -2.14 10.23
N ILE A 83 -3.97 -3.36 9.90
CA ILE A 83 -3.39 -4.14 8.78
C ILE A 83 -3.57 -3.42 7.44
N VAL A 84 -4.76 -2.86 7.19
CA VAL A 84 -5.02 -2.14 5.93
C VAL A 84 -4.13 -0.91 5.81
N ARG A 85 -3.96 -0.14 6.88
CA ARG A 85 -3.06 1.03 6.88
C ARG A 85 -1.62 0.63 6.64
N GLU A 86 -1.14 -0.40 7.34
CA GLU A 86 0.23 -0.89 7.17
C GLU A 86 0.49 -1.35 5.73
N GLN A 87 -0.46 -2.09 5.13
CA GLN A 87 -0.35 -2.52 3.74
C GLN A 87 -0.36 -1.32 2.77
N HIS A 88 -1.17 -0.31 3.04
CA HIS A 88 -1.22 0.89 2.21
C HIS A 88 0.11 1.65 2.25
N GLU A 89 0.67 1.88 3.45
CA GLU A 89 1.98 2.51 3.62
C GLU A 89 3.09 1.73 2.91
N GLN A 90 3.10 0.40 3.04
CA GLN A 90 4.07 -0.44 2.35
C GLN A 90 3.96 -0.34 0.82
N HIS A 91 2.75 -0.27 0.28
CA HIS A 91 2.52 -0.08 -1.15
C HIS A 91 2.97 1.29 -1.63
N GLU A 92 2.67 2.35 -0.89
CA GLU A 92 3.13 3.71 -1.21
C GLU A 92 4.66 3.80 -1.21
N ASP A 93 5.32 3.24 -0.22
CA ASP A 93 6.78 3.19 -0.17
C ASP A 93 7.39 2.42 -1.34
N GLN A 94 6.83 1.26 -1.68
CA GLN A 94 7.26 0.51 -2.86
C GLN A 94 7.07 1.29 -4.16
N GLN A 95 5.97 2.00 -4.32
CA GLN A 95 5.74 2.86 -5.49
C GLN A 95 6.77 3.99 -5.55
N ARG A 96 7.05 4.64 -4.41
CA ARG A 96 8.06 5.69 -4.31
C ARG A 96 9.45 5.17 -4.71
N PHE A 97 9.85 4.01 -4.20
CA PHE A 97 11.12 3.39 -4.58
C PHE A 97 11.20 3.07 -6.07
N ARG A 98 10.12 2.55 -6.66
CA ARG A 98 10.06 2.26 -8.09
C ARG A 98 10.19 3.52 -8.94
N LEU A 99 9.50 4.60 -8.57
CA LEU A 99 9.58 5.88 -9.26
C LEU A 99 11.00 6.47 -9.17
N MET A 100 11.59 6.49 -7.97
CA MET A 100 12.98 6.94 -7.80
C MET A 100 13.98 6.10 -8.61
N GLY A 101 13.75 4.78 -8.70
CA GLY A 101 14.56 3.89 -9.53
C GLY A 101 14.46 4.22 -11.02
N LEU A 102 13.24 4.46 -11.50
CA LEU A 102 12.99 4.85 -12.89
C LEU A 102 13.63 6.21 -13.24
N ASP A 103 13.54 7.19 -12.34
CA ASP A 103 14.16 8.50 -12.56
C ASP A 103 15.68 8.40 -12.62
N LYS A 104 16.29 7.58 -11.74
CA LYS A 104 17.74 7.31 -11.83
C LYS A 104 18.14 6.62 -13.11
N LEU A 105 17.35 5.65 -13.57
CA LEU A 105 17.62 4.97 -14.85
C LEU A 105 17.54 5.95 -16.03
N ARG A 106 16.54 6.82 -16.07
CA ARG A 106 16.41 7.86 -17.10
C ARG A 106 17.61 8.78 -17.11
N ALA A 107 17.99 9.31 -15.95
CA ALA A 107 19.16 10.18 -15.83
C ALA A 107 20.45 9.47 -16.28
N THR A 108 20.58 8.18 -15.99
CA THR A 108 21.75 7.37 -16.42
C THR A 108 21.76 7.18 -17.94
N VAL A 109 20.60 6.94 -18.56
CA VAL A 109 20.49 6.83 -20.02
C VAL A 109 20.90 8.14 -20.69
N GLU A 110 20.39 9.28 -20.22
CA GLU A 110 20.77 10.60 -20.72
C GLU A 110 22.28 10.83 -20.63
N GLN A 111 22.91 10.49 -19.51
CA GLN A 111 24.36 10.60 -19.35
C GLN A 111 25.14 9.70 -20.31
N ILE A 112 24.64 8.48 -20.58
CA ILE A 112 25.25 7.56 -21.55
C ILE A 112 25.15 8.13 -22.96
N GLU A 113 24.02 8.68 -23.35
CA GLU A 113 23.83 9.31 -24.66
C GLU A 113 24.77 10.51 -24.85
N GLU A 114 24.90 11.37 -23.84
CA GLU A 114 25.87 12.48 -23.86
C GLU A 114 27.30 11.98 -23.98
N MET A 115 27.70 10.96 -23.22
CA MET A 115 29.03 10.38 -23.31
C MET A 115 29.29 9.74 -24.66
N GLN A 116 28.34 9.04 -25.26
CA GLN A 116 28.45 8.46 -26.60
C GLN A 116 28.63 9.55 -27.67
N SER A 117 27.90 10.63 -27.56
CA SER A 117 28.06 11.80 -28.46
C SER A 117 29.44 12.41 -28.34
N LEU A 118 29.93 12.62 -27.11
CA LEU A 118 31.28 13.13 -26.84
C LEU A 118 32.37 12.20 -27.37
N LEU A 119 32.21 10.88 -27.16
CA LEU A 119 33.15 9.88 -27.68
C LEU A 119 33.19 9.85 -29.20
N SER A 120 32.05 9.94 -29.86
CA SER A 120 31.95 10.01 -31.31
C SER A 120 32.69 11.25 -31.85
N THR A 121 32.50 12.42 -31.25
CA THR A 121 33.17 13.65 -31.61
C THR A 121 34.69 13.58 -31.40
N LYS A 122 35.14 12.99 -30.26
CA LYS A 122 36.57 12.81 -29.98
C LYS A 122 37.22 11.82 -30.92
N ARG A 123 36.56 10.71 -31.27
CA ARG A 123 37.07 9.77 -32.29
C ARG A 123 37.28 10.42 -33.63
N LYS A 124 36.30 11.15 -34.09
CA LYS A 124 36.42 11.88 -35.36
C LYS A 124 37.60 12.87 -35.39
N ARG A 125 37.77 13.64 -34.32
CA ARG A 125 38.93 14.55 -34.17
C ARG A 125 40.25 13.80 -34.15
N LEU A 126 40.31 12.62 -33.53
CA LEU A 126 41.51 11.81 -33.48
C LEU A 126 41.83 11.18 -34.85
N GLU A 127 40.82 10.75 -35.61
CA GLU A 127 40.97 10.26 -36.97
C GLU A 127 41.48 11.39 -37.91
N ASP A 128 40.87 12.58 -37.80
CA ASP A 128 41.29 13.76 -38.57
C ASP A 128 42.75 14.15 -38.25
N ALA A 129 43.12 14.18 -36.96
CA ALA A 129 44.49 14.50 -36.53
C ALA A 129 45.51 13.44 -36.98
N ASN A 130 45.14 12.14 -36.92
CA ASN A 130 45.99 11.06 -37.41
C ASN A 130 46.21 11.15 -38.94
N SER A 131 45.15 11.45 -39.69
CA SER A 131 45.25 11.65 -41.13
C SER A 131 46.19 12.82 -41.47
N GLU A 132 46.00 13.96 -40.79
CA GLU A 132 46.87 15.15 -40.98
C GLU A 132 48.34 14.87 -40.61
N ALA A 133 48.58 14.11 -39.52
CA ALA A 133 49.93 13.71 -39.12
C ALA A 133 50.59 12.80 -40.15
N ASN A 134 49.85 11.82 -40.69
CA ASN A 134 50.33 10.94 -41.75
C ASN A 134 50.63 11.69 -43.04
N ASP A 135 49.80 12.63 -43.45
CA ASP A 135 50.00 13.44 -44.61
C ASP A 135 51.26 14.32 -44.48
N ARG A 136 51.49 14.91 -43.31
CA ARG A 136 52.74 15.65 -43.01
C ARG A 136 53.97 14.79 -43.02
N LEU A 137 53.89 13.56 -42.49
CA LEU A 137 55.00 12.59 -42.56
C LEU A 137 55.31 12.22 -43.99
N HIS A 138 54.31 12.01 -44.83
CA HIS A 138 54.52 11.70 -46.26
C HIS A 138 55.24 12.81 -46.98
N CYS A 139 54.82 14.09 -46.72
CA CYS A 139 55.52 15.24 -47.30
C CYS A 139 56.94 15.49 -46.81
N MET A 140 57.39 14.89 -45.69
CA MET A 140 58.75 15.02 -45.18
C MET A 140 59.70 13.92 -45.70
N VAL A 141 59.17 12.86 -46.28
CA VAL A 141 59.96 11.71 -46.78
C VAL A 141 60.17 11.76 -48.28
N GLU A 142 59.47 12.68 -49.00
CA GLU A 142 59.75 13.08 -50.39
C GLU A 142 60.82 14.20 -50.43
#